data_e9ff70784855c516d031687e1c2f64d3
#
_entry.id   e9ff70784855c516d031687e1c2f64d3
#
_cell.length_a   1.000
_cell.length_b   1.000
_cell.length_c   1.000
_cell.angle_alpha   90.00
_cell.angle_beta   90.00
_cell.angle_gamma   90.00
#
_symmetry.space_group_name_H-M   'P 1'
#
loop_
_entity.id
_entity.type
_entity.pdbx_description
1 polymer ?
#
loop_
_entity_poly.entity_id
_entity_poly.type
_entity_poly.pdbx_seq_one_letter_code
_entity_poly.pdbx_strand_id
1 'polypeptide(L)'
;DKKMIDGTHRIVFYLLPLLGLAFLLWYIKNAACDVVYSDYIRLVNSYLPDVFNPEKFFVADVLTRIPINYLSRIINVKFFGFSITFDRVLGAVSVSLAAWCFAAYSRQLKINIKWFITFMIVMFSLNKWEMLTNGSGWSHFFAFACFYYHQILFDRYYRGQERKWDKTI
;
A
#
# COMPACT_ATOMS: atom_id res chain seq x y z
N ASP A 1 -13.52 1.35 33.31
CA ASP A 1 -13.38 2.43 32.30
C ASP A 1 -12.09 2.36 31.47
N LYS A 2 -10.92 2.17 32.08
CA LYS A 2 -9.63 2.12 31.36
C LYS A 2 -9.54 0.97 30.32
N LYS A 3 -10.08 -0.21 30.62
CA LYS A 3 -10.16 -1.36 29.71
C LYS A 3 -11.10 -1.12 28.53
N MET A 4 -12.20 -0.39 28.74
CA MET A 4 -13.18 -0.07 27.71
C MET A 4 -12.65 0.99 26.74
N ILE A 5 -11.93 2.00 27.24
CA ILE A 5 -11.26 3.02 26.45
C ILE A 5 -10.16 2.37 25.58
N ASP A 6 -9.42 1.43 26.13
CA ASP A 6 -8.35 0.70 25.39
C ASP A 6 -8.94 -0.18 24.27
N GLY A 7 -10.08 -0.82 24.53
CA GLY A 7 -10.82 -1.60 23.52
C GLY A 7 -11.35 -0.74 22.38
N THR A 8 -11.97 0.40 22.69
CA THR A 8 -12.52 1.33 21.69
C THR A 8 -11.39 1.92 20.82
N HIS A 9 -10.29 2.35 21.43
CA HIS A 9 -9.13 2.84 20.68
C HIS A 9 -8.57 1.76 19.75
N ARG A 10 -8.54 0.51 20.18
CA ARG A 10 -8.08 -0.61 19.37
C ARG A 10 -8.91 -0.80 18.11
N ILE A 11 -10.21 -0.68 18.19
CA ILE A 11 -11.13 -0.78 17.05
C ILE A 11 -10.85 0.34 16.04
N VAL A 12 -10.66 1.58 16.48
CA VAL A 12 -10.38 2.72 15.61
C VAL A 12 -9.12 2.50 14.77
N PHE A 13 -8.05 1.96 15.35
CA PHE A 13 -6.80 1.70 14.61
C PHE A 13 -6.97 0.74 13.43
N TYR A 14 -7.91 -0.22 13.51
CA TYR A 14 -8.14 -1.17 12.42
C TYR A 14 -9.30 -0.78 11.51
N LEU A 15 -10.28 -0.05 12.03
CA LEU A 15 -11.45 0.37 11.26
C LEU A 15 -11.11 1.51 10.29
N LEU A 16 -10.28 2.47 10.69
CA LEU A 16 -9.93 3.62 9.83
C LEU A 16 -9.27 3.23 8.50
N PRO A 17 -8.29 2.31 8.45
CA PRO A 17 -7.76 1.83 7.16
C PRO A 17 -8.81 1.15 6.29
N LEU A 18 -9.79 0.47 6.88
CA LEU A 18 -10.87 -0.18 6.14
C LEU A 18 -11.85 0.85 5.56
N LEU A 19 -12.20 1.87 6.34
CA LEU A 19 -13.02 2.99 5.85
C LEU A 19 -12.27 3.78 4.76
N GLY A 20 -10.98 3.96 4.92
CA GLY A 20 -10.12 4.55 3.90
C GLY A 20 -10.12 3.75 2.60
N LEU A 21 -10.04 2.42 2.66
CA LEU A 21 -10.17 1.55 1.51
C LEU A 21 -11.53 1.74 0.81
N ALA A 22 -12.61 1.71 1.58
CA ALA A 22 -13.96 1.91 1.03
C ALA A 22 -14.08 3.29 0.34
N PHE A 23 -13.52 4.34 0.94
CA PHE A 23 -13.47 5.67 0.35
C PHE A 23 -12.67 5.70 -0.96
N LEU A 24 -11.49 5.09 -1.01
CA LEU A 24 -10.68 5.06 -2.24
C LEU A 24 -11.35 4.26 -3.36
N LEU A 25 -11.98 3.13 -3.04
CA LEU A 25 -12.73 2.34 -4.02
C LEU A 25 -13.95 3.11 -4.56
N TRP A 26 -14.67 3.80 -3.68
CA TRP A 26 -15.75 4.68 -4.10
C TRP A 26 -15.25 5.82 -5.00
N TYR A 27 -14.14 6.45 -4.63
CA TYR A 27 -13.52 7.51 -5.42
C TYR A 27 -13.10 7.01 -6.81
N ILE A 28 -12.38 5.88 -6.89
CA ILE A 28 -11.97 5.28 -8.15
C ILE A 28 -13.18 4.98 -9.04
N LYS A 29 -14.24 4.42 -8.47
CA LYS A 29 -15.46 4.12 -9.22
C LYS A 29 -16.09 5.35 -9.87
N ASN A 30 -16.03 6.50 -9.22
CA ASN A 30 -16.71 7.72 -9.66
C ASN A 30 -15.79 8.68 -10.45
N ALA A 31 -14.48 8.64 -10.24
CA ALA A 31 -13.54 9.61 -10.80
C ALA A 31 -12.63 9.03 -11.89
N ALA A 32 -12.51 7.70 -12.01
CA ALA A 32 -11.63 7.10 -12.99
C ALA A 32 -12.26 7.12 -14.39
N CYS A 33 -11.49 7.56 -15.38
CA CYS A 33 -11.85 7.47 -16.79
C CYS A 33 -11.39 6.13 -17.37
N ASP A 34 -12.17 5.56 -18.30
CA ASP A 34 -11.83 4.30 -18.99
C ASP A 34 -10.81 4.52 -20.12
N VAL A 35 -9.79 5.32 -19.83
CA VAL A 35 -8.74 5.67 -20.79
C VAL A 35 -7.38 5.38 -20.15
N VAL A 36 -6.50 4.82 -20.96
CA VAL A 36 -5.07 4.68 -20.60
C VAL A 36 -4.40 6.04 -20.76
N TYR A 37 -3.81 6.56 -19.69
CA TYR A 37 -3.15 7.87 -19.71
C TYR A 37 -1.93 7.93 -18.79
N SER A 38 -1.11 8.98 -18.99
CA SER A 38 0.06 9.27 -18.16
C SER A 38 1.05 8.09 -18.10
N ASP A 39 1.67 7.86 -16.98
CA ASP A 39 2.69 6.83 -16.78
C ASP A 39 2.21 5.40 -17.04
N TYR A 40 0.91 5.16 -16.99
CA TYR A 40 0.35 3.85 -17.28
C TYR A 40 0.53 3.44 -18.75
N ILE A 41 0.54 4.40 -19.68
CA ILE A 41 0.81 4.15 -21.10
C ILE A 41 2.20 3.50 -21.27
N ARG A 42 3.21 4.00 -20.54
CA ARG A 42 4.56 3.43 -20.59
C ARG A 42 4.60 2.01 -20.05
N LEU A 43 3.91 1.76 -18.93
CA LEU A 43 3.83 0.41 -18.38
C LEU A 43 3.16 -0.56 -19.35
N VAL A 44 2.10 -0.14 -20.03
CA VAL A 44 1.43 -0.95 -21.06
C VAL A 44 2.38 -1.24 -22.22
N ASN A 45 3.04 -0.23 -22.76
CA ASN A 45 3.95 -0.39 -23.90
C ASN A 45 5.19 -1.24 -23.57
N SER A 46 5.70 -1.14 -22.34
CA SER A 46 6.90 -1.86 -21.93
C SER A 46 6.65 -3.34 -21.64
N TYR A 47 5.48 -3.69 -21.09
CA TYR A 47 5.24 -5.05 -20.57
C TYR A 47 4.20 -5.84 -21.35
N LEU A 48 3.20 -5.18 -21.96
CA LEU A 48 2.05 -5.89 -22.53
C LEU A 48 2.39 -6.71 -23.78
N PRO A 49 3.22 -6.25 -24.75
CA PRO A 49 3.44 -6.98 -25.99
C PRO A 49 3.92 -8.42 -25.80
N ASP A 50 4.73 -8.68 -24.77
CA ASP A 50 5.30 -10.01 -24.49
C ASP A 50 5.26 -10.32 -22.99
N VAL A 51 4.08 -10.15 -22.37
CA VAL A 51 3.94 -10.21 -20.92
C VAL A 51 4.39 -11.53 -20.29
N PHE A 52 4.41 -12.63 -21.04
CA PHE A 52 4.85 -13.93 -20.55
C PHE A 52 6.33 -14.23 -20.82
N ASN A 53 7.04 -13.31 -21.48
CA ASN A 53 8.48 -13.46 -21.71
C ASN A 53 9.26 -13.13 -20.43
N PRO A 54 10.05 -14.07 -19.85
CA PRO A 54 10.82 -13.83 -18.62
C PRO A 54 11.82 -12.67 -18.70
N GLU A 55 12.29 -12.31 -19.88
CA GLU A 55 13.22 -11.18 -20.09
C GLU A 55 12.59 -9.86 -19.69
N LYS A 56 11.26 -9.73 -19.77
CA LYS A 56 10.52 -8.54 -19.35
C LYS A 56 10.63 -8.25 -17.85
N PHE A 57 10.98 -9.24 -17.04
CA PHE A 57 11.22 -9.04 -15.61
C PHE A 57 12.36 -8.04 -15.33
N PHE A 58 13.31 -7.95 -16.22
CA PHE A 58 14.48 -7.08 -16.09
C PHE A 58 14.39 -5.80 -16.91
N VAL A 59 13.28 -5.57 -17.62
CA VAL A 59 13.09 -4.34 -18.40
C VAL A 59 13.04 -3.15 -17.46
N ALA A 60 13.87 -2.15 -17.75
CA ALA A 60 13.83 -0.88 -17.04
C ALA A 60 12.72 0.01 -17.62
N ASP A 61 11.88 0.56 -16.76
CA ASP A 61 11.03 1.68 -17.10
C ASP A 61 11.85 2.97 -16.90
N VAL A 62 12.22 3.63 -17.94
CA VAL A 62 13.02 4.87 -18.08
C VAL A 62 14.13 5.06 -17.02
N LEU A 63 13.81 5.09 -15.74
CA LEU A 63 14.74 5.34 -14.63
C LEU A 63 14.74 4.24 -13.56
N THR A 64 13.74 3.37 -13.55
CA THR A 64 13.55 2.40 -12.47
C THR A 64 13.29 1.00 -13.03
N ARG A 65 13.67 -0.01 -12.26
CA ARG A 65 13.29 -1.40 -12.51
C ARG A 65 12.38 -1.83 -11.38
N ILE A 66 11.12 -2.09 -11.69
CA ILE A 66 10.13 -2.53 -10.71
C ILE A 66 9.65 -3.94 -11.09
N PRO A 67 10.39 -5.00 -10.70
CA PRO A 67 10.05 -6.38 -11.06
C PRO A 67 8.63 -6.79 -10.64
N ILE A 68 8.13 -6.22 -9.56
CA ILE A 68 6.79 -6.52 -9.05
C ILE A 68 5.68 -6.08 -10.03
N ASN A 69 5.92 -5.06 -10.85
CA ASN A 69 4.99 -4.65 -11.91
C ASN A 69 4.85 -5.74 -12.98
N TYR A 70 5.91 -6.44 -13.30
CA TYR A 70 5.86 -7.57 -14.22
C TYR A 70 4.95 -8.68 -13.70
N LEU A 71 5.09 -9.05 -12.42
CA LEU A 71 4.22 -10.06 -11.79
C LEU A 71 2.75 -9.63 -11.79
N SER A 72 2.47 -8.37 -11.47
CA SER A 72 1.09 -7.86 -11.51
C SER A 72 0.50 -7.89 -12.93
N ARG A 73 1.32 -7.64 -13.96
CA ARG A 73 0.89 -7.71 -15.36
C ARG A 73 0.56 -9.14 -15.79
N ILE A 74 1.38 -10.12 -15.41
CA ILE A 74 1.06 -11.54 -15.67
C ILE A 74 -0.29 -11.89 -15.05
N ILE A 75 -0.53 -11.52 -13.80
CA ILE A 75 -1.79 -11.79 -13.10
C ILE A 75 -2.94 -11.08 -13.81
N ASN A 76 -2.78 -9.81 -14.13
CA ASN A 76 -3.80 -9.01 -14.78
C ASN A 76 -4.18 -9.58 -16.17
N VAL A 77 -3.21 -9.90 -17.00
CA VAL A 77 -3.48 -10.47 -18.34
C VAL A 77 -4.07 -11.86 -18.24
N LYS A 78 -3.51 -12.73 -17.41
CA LYS A 78 -3.93 -14.13 -17.33
C LYS A 78 -5.34 -14.32 -16.75
N PHE A 79 -5.71 -13.54 -15.75
CA PHE A 79 -6.95 -13.74 -14.99
C PHE A 79 -8.02 -12.69 -15.26
N PHE A 80 -7.65 -11.50 -15.71
CA PHE A 80 -8.55 -10.35 -15.91
C PHE A 80 -8.59 -9.84 -17.35
N GLY A 81 -7.88 -10.49 -18.29
CA GLY A 81 -7.86 -10.09 -19.70
C GLY A 81 -7.31 -8.68 -19.94
N PHE A 82 -6.43 -8.22 -19.09
CA PHE A 82 -5.93 -6.85 -19.01
C PHE A 82 -7.01 -5.82 -18.62
N SER A 83 -7.21 -5.66 -17.32
CA SER A 83 -8.15 -4.70 -16.75
C SER A 83 -7.41 -3.55 -16.06
N ILE A 84 -7.65 -2.31 -16.48
CA ILE A 84 -7.13 -1.10 -15.79
C ILE A 84 -7.70 -1.03 -14.37
N THR A 85 -8.95 -1.44 -14.20
CA THR A 85 -9.62 -1.47 -12.90
C THR A 85 -8.90 -2.36 -11.90
N PHE A 86 -8.33 -3.48 -12.35
CA PHE A 86 -7.51 -4.35 -11.49
C PHE A 86 -6.35 -3.56 -10.86
N ASP A 87 -5.59 -2.81 -11.64
CA ASP A 87 -4.45 -2.05 -11.12
C ASP A 87 -4.86 -0.88 -10.22
N ARG A 88 -5.99 -0.25 -10.52
CA ARG A 88 -6.58 0.80 -9.67
C ARG A 88 -6.99 0.24 -8.30
N VAL A 89 -7.69 -0.89 -8.29
CA VAL A 89 -8.08 -1.58 -7.05
C VAL A 89 -6.84 -2.03 -6.28
N LEU A 90 -5.85 -2.58 -6.97
CA LEU A 90 -4.58 -2.98 -6.37
C LEU A 90 -3.86 -1.77 -5.72
N GLY A 91 -3.94 -0.59 -6.33
CA GLY A 91 -3.46 0.68 -5.76
C GLY A 91 -4.18 1.04 -4.46
N ALA A 92 -5.51 1.02 -4.45
CA ALA A 92 -6.30 1.31 -3.25
C ALA A 92 -6.02 0.31 -2.12
N VAL A 93 -5.94 -0.98 -2.44
CA VAL A 93 -5.58 -2.04 -1.49
C VAL A 93 -4.18 -1.82 -0.93
N SER A 94 -3.22 -1.41 -1.76
CA SER A 94 -1.84 -1.15 -1.33
C SER A 94 -1.75 0.04 -0.36
N VAL A 95 -2.50 1.14 -0.60
CA VAL A 95 -2.60 2.26 0.34
C VAL A 95 -3.19 1.81 1.67
N SER A 96 -4.27 1.02 1.64
CA SER A 96 -4.92 0.52 2.84
C SER A 96 -4.02 -0.45 3.62
N LEU A 97 -3.26 -1.30 2.92
CA LEU A 97 -2.28 -2.19 3.54
C LEU A 97 -1.17 -1.40 4.23
N ALA A 98 -0.66 -0.33 3.58
CA ALA A 98 0.29 0.59 4.19
C ALA A 98 -0.29 1.25 5.46
N ALA A 99 -1.56 1.66 5.41
CA ALA A 99 -2.26 2.23 6.56
C ALA A 99 -2.43 1.22 7.70
N TRP A 100 -2.71 -0.05 7.43
CA TRP A 100 -2.77 -1.10 8.45
C TRP A 100 -1.40 -1.39 9.07
N CYS A 101 -0.35 -1.49 8.26
CA CYS A 101 1.00 -1.63 8.79
C CYS A 101 1.39 -0.42 9.66
N PHE A 102 1.05 0.79 9.23
CA PHE A 102 1.26 2.00 10.02
C PHE A 102 0.43 2.00 11.31
N ALA A 103 -0.81 1.52 11.28
CA ALA A 103 -1.65 1.37 12.47
C ALA A 103 -1.02 0.41 13.49
N ALA A 104 -0.53 -0.74 13.03
CA ALA A 104 0.17 -1.70 13.88
C ALA A 104 1.46 -1.09 14.49
N TYR A 105 2.23 -0.38 13.69
CA TYR A 105 3.44 0.32 14.13
C TYR A 105 3.12 1.44 15.12
N SER A 106 2.11 2.25 14.85
CA SER A 106 1.63 3.33 15.74
C SER A 106 1.21 2.80 17.11
N ARG A 107 0.56 1.64 17.16
CA ARG A 107 0.20 0.98 18.42
C ARG A 107 1.42 0.49 19.17
N GLN A 108 2.40 -0.07 18.48
CA GLN A 108 3.65 -0.52 19.08
C GLN A 108 4.41 0.66 19.71
N LEU A 109 4.43 1.83 19.07
CA LEU A 109 5.02 3.06 19.56
C LEU A 109 4.13 3.83 20.54
N LYS A 110 2.89 3.38 20.80
CA LYS A 110 1.91 4.05 21.67
C LYS A 110 1.60 5.48 21.23
N ILE A 111 1.50 5.72 19.92
CA ILE A 111 1.15 7.03 19.36
C ILE A 111 -0.26 7.43 19.82
N ASN A 112 -0.44 8.71 20.16
CA ASN A 112 -1.73 9.24 20.57
C ASN A 112 -2.75 9.12 19.42
N ILE A 113 -3.98 8.73 19.75
CA ILE A 113 -5.08 8.52 18.80
C ILE A 113 -5.34 9.75 17.90
N LYS A 114 -5.21 10.96 18.43
CA LYS A 114 -5.41 12.20 17.65
C LYS A 114 -4.39 12.31 16.52
N TRP A 115 -3.12 12.05 16.80
CA TRP A 115 -2.07 12.03 15.78
C TRP A 115 -2.28 10.91 14.77
N PHE A 116 -2.69 9.73 15.23
CA PHE A 116 -3.00 8.63 14.33
C PHE A 116 -4.12 8.99 13.35
N ILE A 117 -5.21 9.60 13.83
CA ILE A 117 -6.31 10.06 12.96
C ILE A 117 -5.81 11.08 11.94
N THR A 118 -4.99 12.06 12.38
CA THR A 118 -4.40 13.05 11.48
C THR A 118 -3.58 12.38 10.37
N PHE A 119 -2.74 11.40 10.71
CA PHE A 119 -1.97 10.66 9.72
C PHE A 119 -2.85 9.85 8.76
N MET A 120 -3.95 9.26 9.25
CA MET A 120 -4.91 8.57 8.38
C MET A 120 -5.57 9.52 7.39
N ILE A 121 -5.96 10.72 7.80
CA ILE A 121 -6.49 11.75 6.89
C ILE A 121 -5.47 12.09 5.80
N VAL A 122 -4.21 12.24 6.14
CA VAL A 122 -3.14 12.51 5.17
C VAL A 122 -2.91 11.31 4.25
N MET A 123 -2.87 10.09 4.79
CA MET A 123 -2.65 8.87 4.00
C MET A 123 -3.77 8.59 3.00
N PHE A 124 -5.01 8.90 3.35
CA PHE A 124 -6.16 8.71 2.47
C PHE A 124 -6.59 9.99 1.72
N SER A 125 -5.80 11.06 1.82
CA SER A 125 -6.04 12.28 1.03
C SER A 125 -5.87 12.01 -0.47
N LEU A 126 -6.55 12.81 -1.29
CA LEU A 126 -6.53 12.65 -2.75
C LEU A 126 -5.33 13.34 -3.43
N ASN A 127 -4.28 13.70 -2.70
CA ASN A 127 -3.05 14.26 -3.28
C ASN A 127 -2.34 13.30 -4.26
N LYS A 128 -2.67 12.01 -4.22
CA LYS A 128 -2.18 10.94 -5.10
C LYS A 128 -3.23 10.47 -6.13
N TRP A 129 -4.25 11.29 -6.39
CA TRP A 129 -5.39 10.93 -7.23
C TRP A 129 -4.98 10.39 -8.61
N GLU A 130 -3.99 11.00 -9.24
CA GLU A 130 -3.52 10.58 -10.56
C GLU A 130 -2.99 9.14 -10.54
N MET A 131 -2.11 8.82 -9.61
CA MET A 131 -1.54 7.47 -9.49
C MET A 131 -2.58 6.41 -9.13
N LEU A 132 -3.66 6.80 -8.45
CA LEU A 132 -4.78 5.90 -8.14
C LEU A 132 -5.66 5.67 -9.36
N THR A 133 -6.00 6.73 -10.10
CA THR A 133 -6.97 6.66 -11.21
C THR A 133 -6.35 6.17 -12.51
N ASN A 134 -5.06 6.37 -12.74
CA ASN A 134 -4.35 5.81 -13.90
C ASN A 134 -3.86 4.36 -13.71
N GLY A 135 -3.84 3.84 -12.47
CA GLY A 135 -3.42 2.48 -12.16
C GLY A 135 -1.90 2.24 -12.09
N SER A 136 -1.07 3.30 -12.17
CA SER A 136 0.40 3.14 -12.14
C SER A 136 1.00 3.09 -10.74
N GLY A 137 0.25 3.50 -9.72
CA GLY A 137 0.79 3.83 -8.39
C GLY A 137 0.91 2.66 -7.41
N TRP A 138 0.34 1.51 -7.68
CA TRP A 138 0.19 0.46 -6.67
C TRP A 138 1.52 -0.01 -6.07
N SER A 139 2.57 -0.15 -6.87
CA SER A 139 3.88 -0.60 -6.40
C SER A 139 4.55 0.41 -5.46
N HIS A 140 4.35 1.69 -5.70
CA HIS A 140 4.83 2.76 -4.82
C HIS A 140 4.09 2.72 -3.47
N PHE A 141 2.79 2.55 -3.48
CA PHE A 141 2.00 2.43 -2.25
C PHE A 141 2.31 1.15 -1.48
N PHE A 142 2.54 0.04 -2.18
CA PHE A 142 2.96 -1.21 -1.57
C PHE A 142 4.35 -1.11 -0.93
N ALA A 143 5.27 -0.32 -1.50
CA ALA A 143 6.57 -0.06 -0.90
C ALA A 143 6.45 0.57 0.50
N PHE A 144 5.47 1.46 0.72
CA PHE A 144 5.20 2.01 2.06
C PHE A 144 4.69 0.93 3.04
N ALA A 145 3.86 0.00 2.58
CA ALA A 145 3.43 -1.13 3.40
C ALA A 145 4.63 -1.98 3.85
N CYS A 146 5.53 -2.30 2.92
CA CYS A 146 6.77 -3.02 3.21
C CYS A 146 7.66 -2.24 4.18
N PHE A 147 7.79 -0.92 4.00
CA PHE A 147 8.56 -0.05 4.89
C PHE A 147 8.03 -0.10 6.32
N TYR A 148 6.73 0.12 6.53
CA TYR A 148 6.14 0.08 7.88
C TYR A 148 6.21 -1.31 8.51
N TYR A 149 6.02 -2.36 7.71
CA TYR A 149 6.18 -3.73 8.20
C TYR A 149 7.63 -4.01 8.63
N HIS A 150 8.60 -3.56 7.84
CA HIS A 150 10.01 -3.65 8.22
C HIS A 150 10.29 -2.92 9.55
N GLN A 151 9.75 -1.71 9.74
CA GLN A 151 9.92 -0.96 10.98
C GLN A 151 9.36 -1.72 12.19
N ILE A 152 8.22 -2.40 12.04
CA ILE A 152 7.65 -3.25 13.10
C ILE A 152 8.61 -4.36 13.50
N LEU A 153 9.18 -5.07 12.51
CA LEU A 153 10.10 -6.17 12.75
C LEU A 153 11.41 -5.68 13.37
N PHE A 154 11.94 -4.58 12.85
CA PHE A 154 13.18 -3.98 13.32
C PHE A 154 13.06 -3.54 14.79
N ASP A 155 12.00 -2.81 15.14
CA ASP A 155 11.76 -2.37 16.53
C ASP A 155 11.56 -3.56 17.48
N ARG A 156 10.87 -4.62 17.05
CA ARG A 156 10.72 -5.84 17.85
C ARG A 156 12.06 -6.55 18.08
N TYR A 157 12.90 -6.59 17.06
CA TYR A 157 14.23 -7.20 17.16
C TYR A 157 15.09 -6.46 18.17
N TYR A 158 15.17 -5.13 18.07
CA TYR A 158 15.97 -4.32 18.99
C TYR A 158 15.47 -4.40 20.44
N ARG A 159 14.18 -4.25 20.67
CA ARG A 159 13.61 -4.42 22.03
C ARG A 159 13.80 -5.84 22.58
N GLY A 160 13.84 -6.84 21.73
CA GLY A 160 14.16 -8.21 22.10
C GLY A 160 15.61 -8.40 22.52
N GLN A 161 16.53 -7.68 21.87
CA GLN A 161 17.94 -7.67 22.24
C GLN A 161 18.17 -6.96 23.59
N GLU A 162 17.61 -5.77 23.80
CA GLU A 162 17.70 -5.04 25.07
C GLU A 162 17.25 -5.91 26.24
N ARG A 163 16.11 -6.60 26.11
CA ARG A 163 15.62 -7.55 27.15
C ARG A 163 16.55 -8.72 27.44
N LYS A 164 17.36 -9.14 26.46
CA LYS A 164 18.37 -10.20 26.69
C LYS A 164 19.57 -9.65 27.48
N TRP A 165 19.99 -8.43 27.14
CA TRP A 165 21.11 -7.76 27.85
C TRP A 165 20.76 -7.46 29.31
N ASP A 166 19.55 -6.93 29.59
CA ASP A 166 19.07 -6.65 30.95
C ASP A 166 18.97 -7.91 31.85
N LYS A 167 18.85 -9.09 31.26
CA LYS A 167 18.83 -10.37 32.00
C LYS A 167 20.22 -10.97 32.23
N THR A 168 21.26 -10.38 31.67
CA THR A 168 22.64 -10.89 31.74
C THR A 168 23.50 -10.05 32.70
N ILE A 169 22.96 -8.93 33.22
CA ILE A 169 23.51 -8.11 34.30
C ILE A 169 22.80 -8.42 35.62
#